data_8ea3ddea540c948830eac4ca60a29bda
#
_entry.id   8ea3ddea540c948830eac4ca60a29bda
#
_cell.length_a   1.000
_cell.length_b   1.000
_cell.length_c   1.000
_cell.angle_alpha   90.00
_cell.angle_beta   90.00
_cell.angle_gamma   90.00
#
_symmetry.space_group_name_H-M   'P 1'
#
loop_
_entity.id
_entity.type
_entity.pdbx_description
1 polymer ?
#
loop_
_entity_poly.entity_id
_entity_poly.type
_entity_poly.pdbx_seq_one_letter_code
_entity_poly.pdbx_strand_id
1 'polypeptide(L)'
;MKKKLIIAGYQGSESVHTVSLKHFINEIDENFIVDFTMDVTNNGDRASSLIEKTQLGEIQVSYLLSSYFEKILPEIKILDLPYLFNNRNDAYDTLNSEFFNYVNTKLKNKNL
;
A
#
# COMPACT_ATOMS: atom_id res chain seq x y z
N MET A 1 5.67 -1.81 -26.69
CA MET A 1 5.80 -0.56 -25.91
C MET A 1 5.60 -0.86 -24.44
N LYS A 2 6.51 -0.37 -23.60
CA LYS A 2 6.38 -0.54 -22.15
C LYS A 2 5.29 0.36 -21.59
N LYS A 3 4.51 -0.15 -20.65
CA LYS A 3 3.51 0.64 -19.93
C LYS A 3 4.17 1.46 -18.84
N LYS A 4 3.64 2.65 -18.59
CA LYS A 4 4.08 3.51 -17.48
C LYS A 4 3.42 3.06 -16.19
N LEU A 5 4.22 3.00 -15.12
CA LEU A 5 3.76 2.67 -13.78
C LEU A 5 4.18 3.79 -12.83
N ILE A 6 3.20 4.41 -12.20
CA ILE A 6 3.44 5.48 -11.22
C ILE A 6 3.36 4.84 -9.84
N ILE A 7 4.47 4.94 -9.11
CA ILE A 7 4.64 4.35 -7.78
C ILE A 7 4.97 5.48 -6.82
N ALA A 8 4.27 5.52 -5.69
CA ALA A 8 4.47 6.59 -4.71
C ALA A 8 4.41 6.06 -3.29
N GLY A 9 5.24 6.64 -2.44
CA GLY A 9 5.27 6.40 -1.01
C GLY A 9 5.19 7.71 -0.22
N TYR A 10 5.30 7.62 1.09
CA TYR A 10 5.24 8.80 1.95
C TYR A 10 6.28 8.80 3.06
N GLN A 11 7.38 8.07 2.86
CA GLN A 11 8.48 7.99 3.82
C GLN A 11 9.82 8.12 3.12
N GLY A 12 10.85 8.53 3.88
CA GLY A 12 12.19 8.74 3.35
C GLY A 12 12.94 7.45 3.01
N SER A 13 14.18 7.63 2.58
CA SER A 13 15.04 6.54 2.08
C SER A 13 15.35 5.45 3.11
N GLU A 14 15.32 5.80 4.39
CA GLU A 14 15.64 4.87 5.49
C GLU A 14 14.48 3.96 5.86
N SER A 15 13.28 4.22 5.35
CA SER A 15 12.11 3.42 5.65
C SER A 15 12.20 2.03 5.03
N VAL A 16 11.80 1.02 5.79
CA VAL A 16 11.68 -0.36 5.29
C VAL A 16 10.68 -0.45 4.13
N HIS A 17 9.66 0.41 4.12
CA HIS A 17 8.68 0.46 3.03
C HIS A 17 9.29 1.01 1.76
N THR A 18 10.12 2.04 1.87
CA THR A 18 10.85 2.59 0.72
C THR A 18 11.82 1.56 0.15
N VAL A 19 12.55 0.86 1.00
CA VAL A 19 13.46 -0.20 0.59
C VAL A 19 12.70 -1.32 -0.14
N SER A 20 11.55 -1.70 0.39
CA SER A 20 10.70 -2.73 -0.21
C SER A 20 10.18 -2.32 -1.59
N LEU A 21 9.75 -1.06 -1.75
CA LEU A 21 9.32 -0.54 -3.05
C LEU A 21 10.45 -0.51 -4.07
N LYS A 22 11.65 -0.13 -3.65
CA LYS A 22 12.82 -0.13 -4.54
C LYS A 22 13.14 -1.55 -5.02
N HIS A 23 13.03 -2.53 -4.13
CA HIS A 23 13.21 -3.93 -4.49
C HIS A 23 12.16 -4.38 -5.51
N PHE A 24 10.91 -4.06 -5.27
CA PHE A 24 9.80 -4.34 -6.19
C PHE A 24 10.06 -3.71 -7.57
N ILE A 25 10.50 -2.45 -7.60
CA ILE A 25 10.79 -1.75 -8.86
C ILE A 25 11.87 -2.47 -9.63
N ASN A 26 12.93 -2.91 -8.97
CA ASN A 26 14.02 -3.64 -9.61
C ASN A 26 13.55 -4.94 -10.26
N GLU A 27 12.58 -5.61 -9.67
CA GLU A 27 12.04 -6.88 -10.19
C GLU A 27 11.15 -6.68 -11.42
N ILE A 28 10.54 -5.51 -11.61
CA ILE A 28 9.61 -5.24 -12.71
C ILE A 28 10.17 -4.31 -13.78
N ASP A 29 11.36 -3.78 -13.57
CA ASP A 29 11.97 -2.72 -14.37
C ASP A 29 12.01 -3.02 -15.87
N GLU A 30 12.23 -4.27 -16.25
CA GLU A 30 12.30 -4.68 -17.66
C GLU A 30 10.98 -4.51 -18.41
N ASN A 31 9.87 -4.54 -17.70
CA ASN A 31 8.52 -4.59 -18.29
C ASN A 31 7.79 -3.26 -18.26
N PHE A 32 8.26 -2.31 -17.45
CA PHE A 32 7.56 -1.05 -17.22
C PHE A 32 8.51 0.14 -17.26
N ILE A 33 7.96 1.31 -17.58
CA ILE A 33 8.62 2.59 -17.36
C ILE A 33 8.11 3.07 -15.99
N VAL A 34 8.99 3.08 -14.99
CA VAL A 34 8.60 3.39 -13.61
C VAL A 34 8.86 4.86 -13.31
N ASP A 35 7.84 5.54 -12.79
CA ASP A 35 7.93 6.88 -12.23
C ASP A 35 7.71 6.75 -10.72
N PHE A 36 8.77 6.94 -9.95
CA PHE A 36 8.77 6.68 -8.51
C PHE A 36 8.96 7.97 -7.72
N THR A 37 7.97 8.27 -6.86
CA THR A 37 8.08 9.32 -5.85
C THR A 37 8.21 8.67 -4.49
N MET A 38 9.38 8.76 -3.89
CA MET A 38 9.70 8.12 -2.61
C MET A 38 8.84 8.66 -1.46
N ASP A 39 8.67 9.97 -1.41
CA ASP A 39 7.96 10.64 -0.32
C ASP A 39 7.16 11.83 -0.85
N VAL A 40 5.85 11.63 -1.04
CA VAL A 40 4.95 12.67 -1.54
C VAL A 40 4.81 13.84 -0.56
N THR A 41 5.11 13.64 0.71
CA THR A 41 5.02 14.71 1.72
C THR A 41 6.07 15.79 1.49
N ASN A 42 7.17 15.48 0.82
CA ASN A 42 8.17 16.48 0.42
C ASN A 42 7.63 17.46 -0.63
N ASN A 43 6.59 17.08 -1.35
CA ASN A 43 5.92 17.92 -2.34
C ASN A 43 4.71 18.65 -1.76
N GLY A 44 4.49 18.56 -0.44
CA GLY A 44 3.38 19.19 0.24
C GLY A 44 2.09 18.36 0.28
N ASP A 45 2.11 17.18 -0.28
CA ASP A 45 0.95 16.29 -0.24
C ASP A 45 0.82 15.60 1.13
N ARG A 46 -0.39 15.21 1.47
CA ARG A 46 -0.64 14.38 2.65
C ARG A 46 -0.49 12.90 2.27
N ALA A 47 -0.03 12.09 3.23
CA ALA A 47 0.04 10.64 3.02
C ALA A 47 -1.34 10.05 2.60
N SER A 48 -2.41 10.54 3.21
CA SER A 48 -3.78 10.10 2.91
C SER A 48 -4.20 10.37 1.46
N SER A 49 -3.58 11.32 0.76
CA SER A 49 -3.89 11.60 -0.64
C SER A 49 -3.56 10.44 -1.57
N LEU A 50 -2.68 9.54 -1.14
CA LEU A 50 -2.31 8.35 -1.92
C LEU A 50 -3.52 7.45 -2.19
N ILE A 51 -4.46 7.37 -1.26
CA ILE A 51 -5.69 6.57 -1.45
C ILE A 51 -6.50 7.14 -2.62
N GLU A 52 -6.82 8.43 -2.55
CA GLU A 52 -7.63 9.09 -3.58
C GLU A 52 -6.98 9.02 -4.95
N LYS A 53 -5.68 9.30 -5.02
CA LYS A 53 -4.94 9.25 -6.29
C LYS A 53 -4.88 7.83 -6.87
N THR A 54 -4.81 6.82 -6.02
CA THR A 54 -4.87 5.42 -6.46
C THR A 54 -6.27 5.08 -6.98
N GLN A 55 -7.32 5.53 -6.28
CA GLN A 55 -8.70 5.33 -6.72
C GLN A 55 -8.98 5.99 -8.08
N LEU A 56 -8.36 7.13 -8.35
CA LEU A 56 -8.49 7.86 -9.61
C LEU A 56 -7.60 7.31 -10.73
N GLY A 57 -6.74 6.36 -10.42
CA GLY A 57 -5.82 5.79 -11.42
C GLY A 57 -4.59 6.64 -11.69
N GLU A 58 -4.36 7.68 -10.91
CA GLU A 58 -3.17 8.52 -11.02
C GLU A 58 -1.92 7.83 -10.49
N ILE A 59 -2.08 6.91 -9.56
CA ILE A 59 -1.01 6.08 -8.97
C ILE A 59 -1.44 4.62 -9.07
N GLN A 60 -0.54 3.75 -9.51
CA GLN A 60 -0.81 2.32 -9.64
C GLN A 60 -0.36 1.52 -8.43
N VAL A 61 0.72 1.94 -7.76
CA VAL A 61 1.25 1.23 -6.59
C VAL A 61 1.61 2.24 -5.51
N SER A 62 1.13 1.98 -4.30
CA SER A 62 1.50 2.76 -3.11
C SER A 62 1.36 1.87 -1.87
N TYR A 63 1.78 2.40 -0.75
CA TYR A 63 1.55 1.77 0.55
C TYR A 63 1.04 2.80 1.55
N LEU A 64 0.29 2.32 2.52
CA LEU A 64 -0.21 3.14 3.63
C LEU A 64 -0.40 2.27 4.85
N LEU A 65 -0.33 2.88 6.03
CA LEU A 65 -0.77 2.22 7.24
C LEU A 65 -2.25 1.84 7.10
N SER A 66 -2.60 0.67 7.64
CA SER A 66 -3.96 0.16 7.59
C SER A 66 -5.00 1.17 8.11
N SER A 67 -4.64 1.95 9.12
CA SER A 67 -5.52 2.95 9.72
C SER A 67 -5.99 4.04 8.74
N TYR A 68 -5.24 4.31 7.69
CA TYR A 68 -5.67 5.28 6.68
C TYR A 68 -6.89 4.80 5.88
N PHE A 69 -7.15 3.50 5.87
CA PHE A 69 -8.29 2.90 5.14
C PHE A 69 -9.57 2.83 5.96
N GLU A 70 -9.55 3.32 7.19
CA GLU A 70 -10.66 3.23 8.14
C GLU A 70 -11.98 3.79 7.61
N LYS A 71 -11.93 4.90 6.86
CA LYS A 71 -13.12 5.52 6.28
C LYS A 71 -13.72 4.69 5.14
N ILE A 72 -12.90 3.92 4.45
CA ILE A 72 -13.30 3.10 3.32
C ILE A 72 -13.71 1.71 3.78
N LEU A 73 -12.96 1.17 4.73
CA LEU A 73 -13.15 -0.18 5.26
C LEU A 73 -13.03 -0.13 6.78
N PRO A 74 -14.11 0.21 7.51
CA PRO A 74 -14.05 0.35 8.97
C PRO A 74 -13.56 -0.89 9.70
N GLU A 75 -13.81 -2.08 9.15
CA GLU A 75 -13.40 -3.36 9.74
C GLU A 75 -11.88 -3.51 9.86
N ILE A 76 -11.11 -2.71 9.10
CA ILE A 76 -9.65 -2.80 9.14
C ILE A 76 -9.08 -2.38 10.50
N LYS A 77 -9.86 -1.69 11.31
CA LYS A 77 -9.50 -1.31 12.68
C LYS A 77 -9.17 -2.51 13.56
N ILE A 78 -9.67 -3.70 13.22
CA ILE A 78 -9.36 -4.90 14.00
C ILE A 78 -7.85 -5.15 14.08
N LEU A 79 -7.10 -4.74 13.07
CA LEU A 79 -5.64 -4.91 13.04
C LEU A 79 -4.92 -4.07 14.08
N ASP A 80 -5.56 -3.04 14.61
CA ASP A 80 -4.99 -2.14 15.61
C ASP A 80 -5.27 -2.61 17.04
N LEU A 81 -6.01 -3.70 17.22
CA LEU A 81 -6.30 -4.23 18.56
C LEU A 81 -5.02 -4.82 19.17
N PRO A 82 -4.72 -4.47 20.43
CA PRO A 82 -3.57 -5.05 21.12
C PRO A 82 -3.78 -6.55 21.32
N TYR A 83 -2.67 -7.29 21.26
CA TYR A 83 -2.65 -8.74 21.50
C TYR A 83 -3.53 -9.56 20.56
N LEU A 84 -3.82 -9.04 19.37
CA LEU A 84 -4.65 -9.75 18.37
C LEU A 84 -3.98 -11.04 17.93
N PHE A 85 -2.66 -11.02 17.78
CA PHE A 85 -1.87 -12.18 17.35
C PHE A 85 -0.93 -12.64 18.46
N ASN A 86 -0.71 -13.96 18.55
CA ASN A 86 0.20 -14.55 19.53
C ASN A 86 1.68 -14.35 19.15
N ASN A 87 1.97 -14.32 17.84
CA ASN A 87 3.33 -14.18 17.32
C ASN A 87 3.26 -13.73 15.85
N ARG A 88 4.44 -13.49 15.27
CA ARG A 88 4.56 -13.02 13.89
C ARG A 88 4.01 -14.02 12.87
N ASN A 89 4.28 -15.31 13.06
CA ASN A 89 3.79 -16.32 12.14
C ASN A 89 2.27 -16.42 12.14
N ASP A 90 1.66 -16.32 13.32
CA ASP A 90 0.21 -16.29 13.46
C ASP A 90 -0.40 -15.10 12.72
N ALA A 91 0.24 -13.93 12.82
CA ALA A 91 -0.18 -12.73 12.08
C ALA A 91 -0.09 -12.96 10.56
N TYR A 92 1.02 -13.51 10.08
CA TYR A 92 1.20 -13.76 8.65
C TYR A 92 0.18 -14.76 8.12
N ASP A 93 -0.06 -15.84 8.84
CA ASP A 93 -1.02 -16.86 8.44
C ASP A 93 -2.43 -16.28 8.35
N THR A 94 -2.83 -15.47 9.34
CA THR A 94 -4.14 -14.83 9.36
C THR A 94 -4.29 -13.82 8.23
N LEU A 95 -3.29 -12.96 8.03
CA LEU A 95 -3.33 -11.94 7.00
C LEU A 95 -3.31 -12.51 5.58
N ASN A 96 -2.75 -13.71 5.40
CA ASN A 96 -2.70 -14.40 4.10
C ASN A 96 -3.84 -15.41 3.87
N SER A 97 -4.81 -15.44 4.77
CA SER A 97 -5.97 -16.34 4.72
C SER A 97 -7.20 -15.67 4.11
N GLU A 98 -8.38 -16.14 4.50
CA GLU A 98 -9.67 -15.57 4.08
C GLU A 98 -9.80 -14.08 4.40
N PHE A 99 -9.13 -13.59 5.44
CA PHE A 99 -9.10 -12.18 5.77
C PHE A 99 -8.53 -11.35 4.63
N PHE A 100 -7.42 -11.80 4.03
CA PHE A 100 -6.84 -11.14 2.86
C PHE A 100 -7.84 -11.06 1.71
N ASN A 101 -8.52 -12.17 1.41
CA ASN A 101 -9.51 -12.22 0.35
C ASN A 101 -10.68 -11.28 0.61
N TYR A 102 -11.15 -11.22 1.85
CA TYR A 102 -12.22 -10.32 2.27
C TYR A 102 -11.83 -8.85 2.05
N VAL A 103 -10.68 -8.45 2.58
CA VAL A 103 -10.18 -7.07 2.45
C VAL A 103 -9.98 -6.72 0.99
N ASN A 104 -9.35 -7.61 0.23
CA ASN A 104 -9.07 -7.38 -1.19
C ASN A 104 -10.35 -7.18 -2.00
N THR A 105 -11.38 -7.98 -1.75
CA THR A 105 -12.68 -7.85 -2.40
C THR A 105 -13.33 -6.51 -2.07
N LYS A 106 -13.31 -6.10 -0.81
CA LYS A 106 -13.88 -4.83 -0.37
C LYS A 106 -13.16 -3.64 -0.99
N LEU A 107 -11.83 -3.69 -1.05
CA LEU A 107 -11.02 -2.62 -1.63
C LEU A 107 -11.22 -2.53 -3.14
N LYS A 108 -11.34 -3.64 -3.85
CA LYS A 108 -11.64 -3.64 -5.29
C LYS A 108 -12.92 -2.88 -5.62
N ASN A 109 -13.94 -3.01 -4.78
CA ASN A 109 -15.20 -2.29 -4.95
C ASN A 109 -15.04 -0.78 -4.75
N LYS A 110 -13.90 -0.33 -4.25
CA LYS A 110 -13.53 1.06 -4.04
C LYS A 110 -12.39 1.51 -4.96
N ASN A 111 -12.11 0.77 -6.03
CA ASN A 111 -11.02 1.04 -6.99
C ASN A 111 -9.62 0.99 -6.34
N LEU A 112 -9.42 0.05 -5.45
CA LEU A 112 -8.12 -0.16 -4.79
C LEU A 112 -7.59 -1.58 -4.94
#